data_0e16f5a848be43b2ee2a1a302b806e0d
#
_entry.id   0e16f5a848be43b2ee2a1a302b806e0d
#
_cell.length_a   1.000
_cell.length_b   1.000
_cell.length_c   1.000
_cell.angle_alpha   90.00
_cell.angle_beta   90.00
_cell.angle_gamma   90.00
#
_symmetry.space_group_name_H-M   'P 1'
#
loop_
_entity.id
_entity.type
_entity.pdbx_description
1 polymer ?
#
loop_
_entity_poly.entity_id
_entity_poly.type
_entity_poly.pdbx_seq_one_letter_code
_entity_poly.pdbx_strand_id
1 'polypeptide(L)'
;DYHIDHINTSQCVLEAWYLCPIGAATSGNPFSPALYYYDAVCVPFEPDVFVDITDYSDIKAQAQYCHKSQIPIEGPGDGDIVDLARSRARYRGFESGVTYAEAFRFMPKPGMVRMAELLG
;
A
#
# COMPACT_ATOMS: atom_id res chain seq x y z
N ASP A 1 -7.57 -8.69 3.33
CA ASP A 1 -7.02 -8.61 4.69
C ASP A 1 -8.01 -9.21 5.68
N TYR A 2 -7.52 -9.71 6.83
CA TYR A 2 -8.35 -10.33 7.87
C TYR A 2 -8.76 -9.33 8.98
N HIS A 3 -8.04 -8.21 9.12
CA HIS A 3 -8.30 -7.24 10.17
C HIS A 3 -9.51 -6.37 9.83
N ILE A 4 -10.49 -6.33 10.74
CA ILE A 4 -11.77 -5.67 10.47
C ILE A 4 -11.62 -4.17 10.14
N ASP A 5 -10.68 -3.47 10.80
CA ASP A 5 -10.45 -2.04 10.52
C ASP A 5 -9.82 -1.84 9.14
N HIS A 6 -8.95 -2.75 8.68
CA HIS A 6 -8.38 -2.70 7.34
C HIS A 6 -9.45 -2.94 6.28
N ILE A 7 -10.34 -3.92 6.50
CA ILE A 7 -11.45 -4.24 5.60
C ILE A 7 -12.38 -3.03 5.47
N ASN A 8 -12.83 -2.48 6.60
CA ASN A 8 -13.74 -1.34 6.63
C ASN A 8 -13.10 -0.10 5.99
N THR A 9 -11.84 0.20 6.30
CA THR A 9 -11.10 1.31 5.70
C THR A 9 -10.98 1.15 4.19
N SER A 10 -10.61 -0.04 3.72
CA SER A 10 -10.52 -0.35 2.29
C SER A 10 -11.84 -0.11 1.57
N GLN A 11 -12.95 -0.55 2.16
CA GLN A 11 -14.27 -0.37 1.60
C GLN A 11 -14.69 1.10 1.56
N CYS A 12 -14.54 1.84 2.65
CA CYS A 12 -14.83 3.26 2.71
C CYS A 12 -14.03 4.07 1.67
N VAL A 13 -12.75 3.76 1.52
CA VAL A 13 -11.90 4.41 0.53
C VAL A 13 -12.36 4.10 -0.89
N LEU A 14 -12.72 2.84 -1.17
CA LEU A 14 -13.22 2.44 -2.49
C LEU A 14 -14.52 3.16 -2.84
N GLU A 15 -15.45 3.25 -1.91
CA GLU A 15 -16.73 3.97 -2.09
C GLU A 15 -16.48 5.46 -2.32
N ALA A 16 -15.65 6.11 -1.51
CA ALA A 16 -15.27 7.51 -1.68
C ALA A 16 -14.62 7.75 -3.04
N TRP A 17 -13.69 6.89 -3.44
CA TRP A 17 -13.02 6.97 -4.73
C TRP A 17 -13.99 6.84 -5.91
N TYR A 18 -15.00 5.96 -5.80
CA TYR A 18 -16.04 5.83 -6.81
C TYR A 18 -16.88 7.11 -6.95
N LEU A 19 -17.13 7.82 -5.84
CA LEU A 19 -17.94 9.04 -5.82
C LEU A 19 -17.18 10.29 -6.26
N CYS A 20 -15.84 10.30 -6.20
CA CYS A 20 -15.02 11.46 -6.57
C CYS A 20 -15.34 12.07 -7.94
N PRO A 21 -15.51 11.29 -9.04
CA PRO A 21 -15.82 11.85 -10.35
C PRO A 21 -17.29 12.28 -10.50
N ILE A 22 -18.16 11.92 -9.57
CA ILE A 22 -19.60 12.26 -9.62
C ILE A 22 -19.86 13.69 -9.11
N GLY A 23 -18.88 14.31 -8.45
CA GLY A 23 -19.00 15.68 -7.95
C GLY A 23 -19.87 15.85 -6.69
N ALA A 24 -20.70 14.87 -6.36
CA ALA A 24 -21.59 14.94 -5.18
C ALA A 24 -20.82 14.99 -3.85
N ALA A 25 -19.63 14.35 -3.82
CA ALA A 25 -18.77 14.29 -2.63
C ALA A 25 -17.69 15.40 -2.60
N THR A 26 -17.55 16.21 -3.67
CA THR A 26 -16.43 17.14 -3.86
C THR A 26 -16.85 18.59 -3.99
N SER A 27 -18.05 18.96 -3.50
CA SER A 27 -18.60 20.32 -3.60
C SER A 27 -18.61 20.88 -5.03
N GLY A 28 -18.82 20.01 -6.01
CA GLY A 28 -18.93 20.40 -7.42
C GLY A 28 -17.61 20.37 -8.22
N ASN A 29 -16.50 20.00 -7.60
CA ASN A 29 -15.22 19.85 -8.30
C ASN A 29 -14.86 18.36 -8.48
N PRO A 30 -15.40 17.67 -9.51
CA PRO A 30 -15.10 16.26 -9.72
C PRO A 30 -13.61 16.07 -10.06
N PHE A 31 -13.02 15.02 -9.50
CA PHE A 31 -11.65 14.60 -9.80
C PHE A 31 -11.57 13.07 -9.81
N SER A 32 -10.56 12.54 -10.45
CA SER A 32 -10.39 11.09 -10.61
C SER A 32 -8.98 10.67 -10.19
N PRO A 33 -8.73 10.50 -8.88
CA PRO A 33 -7.43 10.09 -8.39
C PRO A 33 -7.12 8.64 -8.79
N ALA A 34 -5.84 8.31 -8.95
CA ALA A 34 -5.39 6.94 -9.00
C ALA A 34 -5.58 6.28 -7.63
N LEU A 35 -6.02 5.02 -7.62
CA LEU A 35 -6.15 4.22 -6.41
C LEU A 35 -5.19 3.03 -6.48
N TYR A 36 -4.47 2.82 -5.39
CA TYR A 36 -3.60 1.67 -5.21
C TYR A 36 -3.94 0.95 -3.91
N TYR A 37 -3.99 -0.37 -3.98
CA TYR A 37 -3.91 -1.20 -2.79
C TYR A 37 -2.45 -1.43 -2.44
N TYR A 38 -2.13 -1.47 -1.17
CA TYR A 38 -0.78 -1.80 -0.70
C TYR A 38 -0.75 -3.17 -0.03
N ASP A 39 0.43 -3.76 -0.02
CA ASP A 39 0.69 -5.09 0.53
C ASP A 39 0.51 -5.13 2.05
N ALA A 40 -0.35 -6.03 2.53
CA ALA A 40 -0.49 -6.33 3.95
C ALA A 40 0.40 -7.52 4.34
N VAL A 41 1.04 -7.44 5.51
CA VAL A 41 2.12 -8.36 5.90
C VAL A 41 1.69 -9.83 5.96
N CYS A 42 0.46 -10.11 6.38
CA CYS A 42 0.03 -11.47 6.74
C CYS A 42 -0.89 -12.15 5.71
N VAL A 43 -1.09 -11.57 4.53
CA VAL A 43 -2.00 -12.13 3.52
C VAL A 43 -1.33 -12.22 2.15
N PRO A 44 -1.76 -13.15 1.28
CA PRO A 44 -1.31 -13.19 -0.10
C PRO A 44 -1.65 -11.88 -0.83
N PHE A 45 -0.70 -11.36 -1.58
CA PHE A 45 -0.85 -10.15 -2.35
C PHE A 45 -0.10 -10.26 -3.68
N GLU A 46 -0.79 -9.99 -4.77
CA GLU A 46 -0.22 -9.99 -6.12
C GLU A 46 -0.05 -8.54 -6.59
N PRO A 47 1.14 -7.95 -6.47
CA PRO A 47 1.41 -6.59 -6.89
C PRO A 47 1.63 -6.49 -8.40
N ASP A 48 1.39 -5.30 -8.93
CA ASP A 48 1.74 -4.90 -10.30
C ASP A 48 2.64 -3.64 -10.33
N VAL A 49 2.84 -3.00 -9.17
CA VAL A 49 3.70 -1.82 -9.02
C VAL A 49 4.63 -2.01 -7.83
N PHE A 50 5.91 -1.69 -8.03
CA PHE A 50 6.93 -1.71 -6.96
C PHE A 50 7.57 -0.34 -6.84
N VAL A 51 7.82 0.09 -5.62
CA VAL A 51 8.52 1.33 -5.30
C VAL A 51 9.79 0.99 -4.55
N ASP A 52 10.94 1.36 -5.10
CA ASP A 52 12.23 1.22 -4.42
C ASP A 52 12.27 2.12 -3.18
N ILE A 53 12.44 1.50 -2.01
CA ILE A 53 12.56 2.17 -0.72
C ILE A 53 13.91 1.87 -0.04
N THR A 54 14.89 1.44 -0.80
CA THR A 54 16.20 1.02 -0.26
C THR A 54 16.80 2.08 0.64
N ASP A 55 16.85 3.33 0.18
CA ASP A 55 17.42 4.45 0.94
C ASP A 55 16.51 4.96 2.08
N TYR A 56 15.26 4.51 2.12
CA TYR A 56 14.25 4.96 3.07
C TYR A 56 13.83 3.90 4.09
N SER A 57 14.36 2.68 3.99
CA SER A 57 13.94 1.55 4.84
C SER A 57 14.14 1.81 6.32
N ASP A 58 15.22 2.49 6.71
CA ASP A 58 15.50 2.82 8.11
C ASP A 58 14.60 3.94 8.64
N ILE A 59 14.30 4.96 7.82
CA ILE A 59 13.35 6.03 8.17
C ILE A 59 11.94 5.45 8.34
N LYS A 60 11.55 4.53 7.46
CA LYS A 60 10.27 3.80 7.58
C LYS A 60 10.19 3.02 8.89
N ALA A 61 11.23 2.28 9.25
CA ALA A 61 11.29 1.55 10.51
C ALA A 61 11.15 2.49 11.72
N GLN A 62 11.89 3.62 11.73
CA GLN A 62 11.78 4.62 12.79
C GLN A 62 10.36 5.20 12.90
N ALA A 63 9.71 5.50 11.77
CA ALA A 63 8.33 5.97 11.75
C ALA A 63 7.35 4.93 12.35
N GLN A 64 7.54 3.65 12.03
CA GLN A 64 6.72 2.56 12.59
C GLN A 64 6.91 2.44 14.11
N TYR A 65 8.12 2.59 14.63
CA TYR A 65 8.39 2.59 16.07
C TYR A 65 7.77 3.76 16.83
N CYS A 66 7.28 4.79 16.16
CA CYS A 66 6.48 5.85 16.80
C CYS A 66 5.09 5.35 17.25
N HIS A 67 4.59 4.26 16.69
CA HIS A 67 3.31 3.63 17.07
C HIS A 67 3.47 2.74 18.30
N LYS A 68 3.78 3.33 19.44
CA LYS A 68 4.15 2.63 20.68
C LYS A 68 3.12 1.60 21.17
N SER A 69 1.85 1.80 20.86
CA SER A 69 0.79 0.83 21.20
C SER A 69 0.86 -0.49 20.41
N GLN A 70 1.64 -0.51 19.34
CA GLN A 70 1.81 -1.68 18.46
C GLN A 70 3.16 -2.38 18.67
N ILE A 71 4.03 -1.80 19.50
CA ILE A 71 5.35 -2.35 19.82
C ILE A 71 5.26 -3.08 21.14
N PRO A 72 5.89 -4.27 21.30
CA PRO A 72 5.94 -4.98 22.57
C PRO A 72 6.46 -4.12 23.72
N ILE A 73 6.00 -4.39 24.95
CA ILE A 73 6.42 -3.65 26.15
C ILE A 73 7.93 -3.80 26.38
N GLU A 74 8.47 -4.94 26.02
CA GLU A 74 9.91 -5.27 26.08
C GLU A 74 10.75 -4.45 25.08
N GLY A 75 10.10 -3.72 24.17
CA GLY A 75 10.72 -2.93 23.12
C GLY A 75 10.84 -3.67 21.78
N PRO A 76 11.55 -3.07 20.82
CA PRO A 76 11.79 -3.68 19.50
C PRO A 76 12.52 -5.01 19.64
N GLY A 77 12.07 -6.02 18.87
CA GLY A 77 12.67 -7.34 18.89
C GLY A 77 12.41 -8.14 17.63
N ASP A 78 13.06 -9.29 17.54
CA ASP A 78 12.88 -10.21 16.43
C ASP A 78 11.41 -10.67 16.36
N GLY A 79 10.81 -10.53 15.17
CA GLY A 79 9.43 -10.91 14.92
C GLY A 79 8.38 -9.86 15.33
N ASP A 80 8.77 -8.65 15.76
CA ASP A 80 7.82 -7.56 15.95
C ASP A 80 7.25 -7.08 14.59
N ILE A 81 6.26 -6.19 14.65
CA ILE A 81 5.57 -5.73 13.44
C ILE A 81 6.52 -4.96 12.48
N VAL A 82 7.55 -4.31 13.00
CA VAL A 82 8.54 -3.59 12.20
C VAL A 82 9.48 -4.55 11.50
N ASP A 83 9.91 -5.60 12.20
CA ASP A 83 10.74 -6.67 11.63
C ASP A 83 9.98 -7.44 10.54
N LEU A 84 8.70 -7.77 10.78
CA LEU A 84 7.84 -8.38 9.77
C LEU A 84 7.67 -7.49 8.54
N ALA A 85 7.44 -6.19 8.72
CA ALA A 85 7.32 -5.24 7.62
C ALA A 85 8.63 -5.10 6.83
N ARG A 86 9.78 -5.10 7.51
CA ARG A 86 11.10 -5.05 6.88
C ARG A 86 11.40 -6.33 6.09
N SER A 87 11.05 -7.48 6.64
CA SER A 87 11.17 -8.77 5.96
C SER A 87 10.32 -8.83 4.69
N ARG A 88 9.10 -8.30 4.74
CA ARG A 88 8.24 -8.18 3.57
C ARG A 88 8.86 -7.23 2.53
N ALA A 89 9.34 -6.06 2.94
CA ALA A 89 10.00 -5.12 2.04
C ALA A 89 11.26 -5.73 1.38
N ARG A 90 12.00 -6.56 2.10
CA ARG A 90 13.15 -7.31 1.57
C ARG A 90 12.71 -8.32 0.51
N TYR A 91 11.63 -9.07 0.77
CA TYR A 91 11.06 -10.00 -0.18
C TYR A 91 10.62 -9.30 -1.48
N ARG A 92 9.90 -8.18 -1.35
CA ARG A 92 9.47 -7.37 -2.50
C ARG A 92 10.64 -6.73 -3.24
N GLY A 93 11.70 -6.38 -2.53
CA GLY A 93 12.96 -5.93 -3.12
C GLY A 93 13.60 -7.02 -3.99
N PHE A 94 13.61 -8.27 -3.52
CA PHE A 94 14.10 -9.40 -4.31
C PHE A 94 13.28 -9.58 -5.60
N GLU A 95 11.95 -9.49 -5.54
CA GLU A 95 11.09 -9.61 -6.73
C GLU A 95 11.33 -8.50 -7.76
N SER A 96 11.68 -7.29 -7.31
CA SER A 96 11.86 -6.10 -8.17
C SER A 96 13.32 -5.75 -8.49
N GLY A 97 14.28 -6.52 -7.97
CA GLY A 97 15.71 -6.33 -8.26
C GLY A 97 16.39 -5.21 -7.46
N VAL A 98 15.80 -4.80 -6.31
CA VAL A 98 16.37 -3.81 -5.38
C VAL A 98 16.54 -4.39 -3.98
N THR A 99 17.11 -3.62 -3.04
CA THR A 99 17.32 -4.14 -1.67
C THR A 99 16.02 -4.20 -0.89
N TYR A 100 15.24 -3.13 -0.92
CA TYR A 100 13.92 -3.03 -0.27
C TYR A 100 12.92 -2.37 -1.22
N ALA A 101 11.72 -2.92 -1.32
CA ALA A 101 10.63 -2.32 -2.07
C ALA A 101 9.31 -2.35 -1.29
N GLU A 102 8.45 -1.41 -1.58
CA GLU A 102 7.01 -1.51 -1.29
C GLU A 102 6.27 -1.97 -2.53
N ALA A 103 5.23 -2.77 -2.32
CA ALA A 103 4.44 -3.35 -3.40
C ALA A 103 3.01 -2.85 -3.36
N PHE A 104 2.49 -2.52 -4.53
CA PHE A 104 1.16 -1.98 -4.73
C PHE A 104 0.44 -2.71 -5.85
N ARG A 105 -0.88 -2.63 -5.82
CA ARG A 105 -1.74 -3.09 -6.90
C ARG A 105 -2.61 -1.94 -7.37
N PHE A 106 -2.49 -1.59 -8.64
CA PHE A 106 -3.30 -0.54 -9.25
C PHE A 106 -4.76 -0.97 -9.41
N MET A 107 -5.68 -0.09 -9.04
CA MET A 107 -7.11 -0.29 -9.26
C MET A 107 -7.54 0.45 -10.53
N PRO A 108 -7.72 -0.26 -11.66
CA PRO A 108 -8.08 0.40 -12.92
C PRO A 108 -9.53 0.88 -12.89
N LYS A 109 -9.76 2.07 -13.46
CA LYS A 109 -11.10 2.55 -13.86
C LYS A 109 -11.28 2.40 -15.37
N PRO A 110 -12.51 2.27 -15.85
CA PRO A 110 -12.79 2.38 -17.29
C PRO A 110 -12.20 3.67 -17.86
N GLY A 111 -11.47 3.56 -18.96
CA GLY A 111 -10.78 4.68 -19.61
C GLY A 111 -9.39 5.04 -19.05
N MET A 112 -8.95 4.45 -17.94
CA MET A 112 -7.59 4.63 -17.42
C MET A 112 -6.56 3.67 -18.05
N VAL A 113 -7.02 2.53 -18.55
CA VAL A 113 -6.14 1.58 -19.26
C VAL A 113 -6.00 2.04 -20.70
N ARG A 114 -4.78 2.43 -21.09
CA ARG A 114 -4.47 2.82 -22.48
C ARG A 114 -4.22 1.56 -23.29
N MET A 115 -5.12 1.26 -24.22
CA MET A 115 -4.97 0.12 -25.15
C MET A 115 -3.71 0.22 -26.04
N ALA A 116 -3.19 1.43 -26.28
CA ALA A 116 -2.03 1.65 -27.15
C ALA A 116 -0.70 1.08 -26.60
N GLU A 117 -0.61 0.81 -25.31
CA GLU A 117 0.60 0.21 -24.70
C GLU A 117 0.70 -1.32 -24.91
N LEU A 118 -0.38 -1.93 -25.39
CA LEU A 118 -0.40 -3.37 -25.70
C LEU A 118 0.08 -3.71 -27.10
N LEU A 119 0.34 -2.71 -27.96
CA LEU A 119 0.70 -2.87 -29.36
C LEU A 119 2.03 -2.19 -29.72
N GLY A 120 2.82 -1.81 -28.71
CA GLY A 120 4.15 -1.21 -28.89
C GLY A 120 5.22 -2.18 -29.35
#